data_4804bf6968703f8a7bf494f0f5f73a67
#
_entry.id   4804bf6968703f8a7bf494f0f5f73a67
#
_cell.length_a   1.000
_cell.length_b   1.000
_cell.length_c   1.000
_cell.angle_alpha   90.00
_cell.angle_beta   90.00
_cell.angle_gamma   90.00
#
_symmetry.space_group_name_H-M   'P 1'
#
loop_
_entity.id
_entity.type
_entity.pdbx_description
1 polymer ?
#
loop_
_entity_poly.entity_id
_entity_poly.type
_entity_poly.pdbx_seq_one_letter_code
_entity_poly.pdbx_strand_id
1 'polypeptide(L)'
;VEDFRRRLDGHAVVGLDTSIFIYHLEAHPRYQPLTQELLARVQAGRQAAVTSTVTVMELTVRPWQVGRPAVAREYEALLVHFPNLTLADVTRDVARRAGQLRARYRVRPADALQAATALVHGATAFVTNDRRLVRLEPVLSVILLEDFSA
;
A
#
# COMPACT_ATOMS: atom_id res chain seq x y z
N VAL A 1 -5.43 -13.53 11.89
CA VAL A 1 -5.64 -13.59 10.42
C VAL A 1 -7.13 -13.58 10.08
N GLU A 2 -7.95 -14.29 10.81
CA GLU A 2 -9.39 -14.33 10.54
C GLU A 2 -10.06 -12.95 10.67
N ASP A 3 -9.73 -12.20 11.70
CA ASP A 3 -10.26 -10.86 11.89
C ASP A 3 -9.77 -9.92 10.79
N PHE A 4 -8.54 -10.10 10.33
CA PHE A 4 -7.98 -9.36 9.21
C PHE A 4 -8.76 -9.65 7.91
N ARG A 5 -9.06 -10.92 7.64
CA ARG A 5 -9.90 -11.31 6.49
C ARG A 5 -11.26 -10.62 6.53
N ARG A 6 -11.93 -10.65 7.68
CA ARG A 6 -13.24 -9.98 7.84
C ARG A 6 -13.16 -8.51 7.60
N ARG A 7 -12.08 -7.88 8.08
CA ARG A 7 -11.87 -6.45 7.87
C ARG A 7 -11.69 -6.12 6.40
N LEU A 8 -10.98 -6.97 5.66
CA LEU A 8 -10.77 -6.81 4.23
C LEU A 8 -12.05 -7.08 3.43
N ASP A 9 -12.89 -8.01 3.87
CA ASP A 9 -14.11 -8.40 3.14
C ASP A 9 -15.07 -7.23 2.90
N GLY A 10 -15.01 -6.19 3.71
CA GLY A 10 -15.83 -4.99 3.53
C GLY A 10 -15.40 -4.08 2.38
N HIS A 11 -14.31 -4.39 1.68
CA HIS A 11 -13.70 -3.48 0.70
C HIS A 11 -13.37 -4.19 -0.60
N ALA A 12 -13.96 -3.75 -1.70
CA ALA A 12 -13.68 -4.29 -3.04
C ALA A 12 -12.31 -3.86 -3.56
N VAL A 13 -11.91 -2.62 -3.25
CA VAL A 13 -10.63 -2.03 -3.66
C VAL A 13 -9.91 -1.50 -2.43
N VAL A 14 -8.65 -1.91 -2.26
CA VAL A 14 -7.81 -1.45 -1.16
C VAL A 14 -6.53 -0.80 -1.69
N GLY A 15 -6.13 0.29 -1.05
CA GLY A 15 -4.82 0.88 -1.28
C GLY A 15 -3.78 0.17 -0.43
N LEU A 16 -2.59 -0.02 -0.97
CA LEU A 16 -1.48 -0.67 -0.28
C LEU A 16 -0.32 0.31 -0.11
N ASP A 17 0.12 0.45 1.14
CA ASP A 17 1.33 1.19 1.46
C ASP A 17 2.58 0.38 1.09
N THR A 18 3.69 1.03 0.90
CA THR A 18 4.99 0.39 0.61
C THR A 18 5.36 -0.66 1.65
N SER A 19 5.04 -0.43 2.92
CA SER A 19 5.35 -1.35 4.02
C SER A 19 4.82 -2.77 3.78
N ILE A 20 3.68 -2.91 3.09
CA ILE A 20 3.09 -4.22 2.78
C ILE A 20 4.08 -5.06 1.96
N PHE A 21 4.67 -4.47 0.94
CA PHE A 21 5.63 -5.15 0.07
C PHE A 21 6.96 -5.40 0.78
N ILE A 22 7.43 -4.45 1.59
CA ILE A 22 8.67 -4.60 2.36
C ILE A 22 8.55 -5.79 3.31
N TYR A 23 7.50 -5.86 4.11
CA TYR A 23 7.31 -6.96 5.06
C TYR A 23 7.18 -8.31 4.35
N HIS A 24 6.52 -8.33 3.19
CA HIS A 24 6.35 -9.56 2.44
C HIS A 24 7.67 -10.05 1.85
N LEU A 25 8.42 -9.16 1.19
CA LEU A 25 9.70 -9.49 0.54
C LEU A 25 10.79 -9.84 1.54
N GLU A 26 10.80 -9.19 2.70
CA GLU A 26 11.76 -9.46 3.78
C GLU A 26 11.32 -10.62 4.69
N ALA A 27 10.16 -11.22 4.43
CA ALA A 27 9.57 -12.27 5.27
C ALA A 27 9.53 -11.85 6.75
N HIS A 28 8.99 -10.66 7.03
CA HIS A 28 8.95 -10.12 8.39
C HIS A 28 8.22 -11.08 9.33
N PRO A 29 8.85 -11.54 10.41
CA PRO A 29 8.32 -12.66 11.21
C PRO A 29 6.94 -12.37 11.81
N ARG A 30 6.66 -11.12 12.15
CA ARG A 30 5.37 -10.72 12.75
C ARG A 30 4.29 -10.44 11.70
N TYR A 31 4.64 -9.76 10.61
CA TYR A 31 3.64 -9.22 9.67
C TYR A 31 3.49 -10.02 8.39
N GLN A 32 4.46 -10.85 8.05
CA GLN A 32 4.41 -11.62 6.80
C GLN A 32 3.17 -12.52 6.69
N PRO A 33 2.66 -13.15 7.75
CA PRO A 33 1.40 -13.90 7.64
C PRO A 33 0.22 -13.04 7.17
N LEU A 34 0.18 -11.78 7.57
CA LEU A 34 -0.88 -10.85 7.15
C LEU A 34 -0.67 -10.37 5.73
N THR A 35 0.55 -10.00 5.36
CA THR A 35 0.85 -9.55 4.00
C THR A 35 0.67 -10.68 3.00
N GLN A 36 1.02 -11.90 3.36
CA GLN A 36 0.79 -13.08 2.54
C GLN A 36 -0.70 -13.31 2.28
N GLU A 37 -1.52 -13.22 3.31
CA GLU A 37 -2.97 -13.34 3.18
C GLU A 37 -3.54 -12.27 2.26
N LEU A 38 -3.16 -11.03 2.47
CA LEU A 38 -3.62 -9.89 1.67
C LEU A 38 -3.24 -10.06 0.20
N LEU A 39 -1.97 -10.33 -0.07
CA LEU A 39 -1.48 -10.46 -1.44
C LEU A 39 -2.04 -11.69 -2.15
N ALA A 40 -2.27 -12.79 -1.41
CA ALA A 40 -2.94 -13.97 -1.97
C ALA A 40 -4.39 -13.66 -2.38
N ARG A 41 -5.11 -12.89 -1.58
CA ARG A 41 -6.47 -12.45 -1.91
C ARG A 41 -6.51 -11.57 -3.15
N VAL A 42 -5.57 -10.66 -3.28
CA VAL A 42 -5.43 -9.80 -4.45
C VAL A 42 -5.10 -10.65 -5.69
N GLN A 43 -4.12 -11.53 -5.58
CA GLN A 43 -3.72 -12.40 -6.68
C GLN A 43 -4.88 -13.28 -7.16
N ALA A 44 -5.69 -13.77 -6.23
CA ALA A 44 -6.86 -14.61 -6.55
C ALA A 44 -8.06 -13.82 -7.07
N GLY A 45 -8.01 -12.49 -7.11
CA GLY A 45 -9.09 -11.64 -7.57
C GLY A 45 -10.22 -11.42 -6.57
N ARG A 46 -10.04 -11.80 -5.32
CA ARG A 46 -11.04 -11.54 -4.26
C ARG A 46 -11.11 -10.07 -3.90
N GLN A 47 -10.00 -9.36 -4.08
CA GLN A 47 -9.91 -7.92 -3.92
C GLN A 47 -9.05 -7.34 -5.03
N ALA A 48 -9.38 -6.14 -5.47
CA ALA A 48 -8.49 -5.34 -6.27
C ALA A 48 -7.64 -4.47 -5.33
N ALA A 49 -6.41 -4.21 -5.73
CA ALA A 49 -5.52 -3.35 -4.96
C ALA A 49 -4.90 -2.28 -5.86
N VAL A 50 -4.50 -1.19 -5.26
CA VAL A 50 -3.78 -0.11 -5.93
C VAL A 50 -2.62 0.35 -5.05
N THR A 51 -1.48 0.58 -5.68
CA THR A 51 -0.34 1.25 -5.04
C THR A 51 0.22 2.31 -5.99
N SER A 52 0.89 3.29 -5.44
CA SER A 52 1.48 4.39 -6.20
C SER A 52 2.85 4.02 -6.75
N THR A 53 3.27 4.68 -7.84
CA THR A 53 4.67 4.63 -8.29
C THR A 53 5.64 5.19 -7.24
N VAL A 54 5.17 5.91 -6.22
CA VAL A 54 5.95 6.21 -5.01
C VAL A 54 6.49 4.93 -4.37
N THR A 55 5.73 3.84 -4.41
CA THR A 55 6.16 2.54 -3.91
C THR A 55 7.38 2.01 -4.67
N VAL A 56 7.46 2.26 -5.97
CA VAL A 56 8.65 1.88 -6.77
C VAL A 56 9.88 2.54 -6.18
N MET A 57 9.83 3.85 -5.94
CA MET A 57 10.92 4.60 -5.36
C MET A 57 11.32 4.05 -3.97
N GLU A 58 10.34 3.94 -3.09
CA GLU A 58 10.59 3.54 -1.71
C GLU A 58 11.06 2.09 -1.58
N LEU A 59 10.57 1.20 -2.44
CA LEU A 59 10.94 -0.21 -2.43
C LEU A 59 12.32 -0.46 -3.04
N THR A 60 12.72 0.36 -4.01
CA THR A 60 13.96 0.14 -4.78
C THR A 60 15.15 0.94 -4.27
N VAL A 61 14.95 1.93 -3.39
CA VAL A 61 16.05 2.77 -2.90
C VAL A 61 17.19 1.94 -2.29
N ARG A 62 16.86 0.93 -1.49
CA ARG A 62 17.87 0.09 -0.84
C ARG A 62 18.68 -0.75 -1.84
N PRO A 63 18.07 -1.50 -2.76
CA PRO A 63 18.80 -2.19 -3.82
C PRO A 63 19.73 -1.28 -4.62
N TRP A 64 19.30 -0.06 -4.97
CA TRP A 64 20.15 0.91 -5.65
C TRP A 64 21.34 1.34 -4.79
N GLN A 65 21.09 1.61 -3.50
CA GLN A 65 22.14 2.03 -2.56
C GLN A 65 23.25 0.98 -2.39
N VAL A 66 22.88 -0.30 -2.37
CA VAL A 66 23.85 -1.40 -2.16
C VAL A 66 24.39 -1.96 -3.47
N GLY A 67 24.13 -1.32 -4.60
CA GLY A 67 24.68 -1.72 -5.89
C GLY A 67 24.07 -3.01 -6.45
N ARG A 68 22.79 -3.25 -6.24
CA ARG A 68 22.06 -4.42 -6.76
C ARG A 68 20.96 -4.01 -7.74
N PRO A 69 21.32 -3.53 -8.93
CA PRO A 69 20.32 -3.06 -9.91
C PRO A 69 19.36 -4.15 -10.37
N ALA A 70 19.81 -5.41 -10.44
CA ALA A 70 18.94 -6.52 -10.81
C ALA A 70 17.81 -6.72 -9.81
N VAL A 71 18.09 -6.59 -8.50
CA VAL A 71 17.07 -6.70 -7.46
C VAL A 71 16.06 -5.54 -7.56
N ALA A 72 16.54 -4.32 -7.82
CA ALA A 72 15.65 -3.17 -8.03
C ALA A 72 14.70 -3.43 -9.20
N ARG A 73 15.18 -3.96 -10.33
CA ARG A 73 14.34 -4.27 -11.48
C ARG A 73 13.35 -5.39 -11.18
N GLU A 74 13.75 -6.40 -10.41
CA GLU A 74 12.85 -7.48 -9.99
C GLU A 74 11.70 -6.96 -9.14
N TYR A 75 11.97 -6.04 -8.22
CA TYR A 75 10.94 -5.44 -7.38
C TYR A 75 9.97 -4.60 -8.20
N GLU A 76 10.47 -3.81 -9.12
CA GLU A 76 9.61 -3.04 -10.02
C GLU A 76 8.75 -3.97 -10.88
N ALA A 77 9.33 -5.02 -11.46
CA ALA A 77 8.59 -6.00 -12.26
C ALA A 77 7.51 -6.71 -11.45
N LEU A 78 7.78 -7.02 -10.18
CA LEU A 78 6.78 -7.59 -9.27
C LEU A 78 5.55 -6.68 -9.17
N LEU A 79 5.77 -5.39 -8.95
CA LEU A 79 4.67 -4.42 -8.82
C LEU A 79 3.91 -4.26 -10.15
N VAL A 80 4.61 -4.24 -11.27
CA VAL A 80 4.01 -4.06 -12.60
C VAL A 80 3.15 -5.26 -12.99
N HIS A 81 3.60 -6.47 -12.68
CA HIS A 81 2.98 -7.71 -13.16
C HIS A 81 2.11 -8.42 -12.12
N PHE A 82 1.98 -7.90 -10.92
CA PHE A 82 1.19 -8.54 -9.89
C PHE A 82 -0.30 -8.54 -10.28
N PRO A 83 -0.96 -9.71 -10.32
CA PRO A 83 -2.36 -9.78 -10.75
C PRO A 83 -3.29 -8.95 -9.86
N ASN A 84 -4.21 -8.22 -10.48
CA ASN A 84 -5.23 -7.40 -9.80
C ASN A 84 -4.67 -6.28 -8.94
N LEU A 85 -3.40 -5.94 -9.11
CA LEU A 85 -2.76 -4.78 -8.51
C LEU A 85 -2.56 -3.72 -9.59
N THR A 86 -3.10 -2.54 -9.37
CA THR A 86 -2.83 -1.38 -10.21
C THR A 86 -1.65 -0.62 -9.64
N LEU A 87 -0.58 -0.48 -10.43
CA LEU A 87 0.53 0.42 -10.14
C LEU A 87 0.23 1.74 -10.82
N ALA A 88 -0.17 2.74 -10.05
CA ALA A 88 -0.71 3.99 -10.57
C ALA A 88 0.32 5.13 -10.52
N ASP A 89 0.44 5.84 -11.63
CA ASP A 89 1.33 7.00 -11.71
C ASP A 89 0.81 8.15 -10.85
N VAL A 90 1.73 8.98 -10.38
CA VAL A 90 1.39 10.24 -9.71
C VAL A 90 0.98 11.25 -10.78
N THR A 91 -0.33 11.35 -11.00
CA THR A 91 -0.92 12.29 -11.95
C THR A 91 -1.15 13.65 -11.30
N ARG A 92 -1.52 14.65 -12.12
CA ARG A 92 -1.93 15.96 -11.59
C ARG A 92 -3.11 15.83 -10.62
N ASP A 93 -4.09 14.97 -10.93
CA ASP A 93 -5.25 14.75 -10.04
C ASP A 93 -4.82 14.15 -8.70
N VAL A 94 -3.93 13.17 -8.72
CA VAL A 94 -3.36 12.58 -7.50
C VAL A 94 -2.62 13.66 -6.70
N ALA A 95 -1.80 14.47 -7.35
CA ALA A 95 -1.05 15.53 -6.67
C ALA A 95 -1.98 16.57 -6.04
N ARG A 96 -3.06 16.97 -6.73
CA ARG A 96 -4.06 17.88 -6.19
C ARG A 96 -4.73 17.30 -4.93
N ARG A 97 -5.15 16.04 -5.03
CA ARG A 97 -5.77 15.36 -3.90
C ARG A 97 -4.82 15.23 -2.72
N ALA A 98 -3.56 14.91 -2.98
CA ALA A 98 -2.53 14.84 -1.96
C ALA A 98 -2.34 16.19 -1.24
N GLY A 99 -2.36 17.29 -1.99
CA GLY A 99 -2.32 18.63 -1.42
C GLY A 99 -3.47 18.90 -0.46
N GLN A 100 -4.67 18.51 -0.83
CA GLN A 100 -5.86 18.63 0.02
C GLN A 100 -5.73 17.79 1.30
N LEU A 101 -5.23 16.56 1.18
CA LEU A 101 -5.03 15.68 2.34
C LEU A 101 -3.98 16.25 3.30
N ARG A 102 -2.89 16.78 2.78
CA ARG A 102 -1.86 17.40 3.60
C ARG A 102 -2.38 18.63 4.34
N ALA A 103 -3.14 19.46 3.65
CA ALA A 103 -3.69 20.67 4.25
C ALA A 103 -4.64 20.35 5.40
N ARG A 104 -5.46 19.32 5.26
CA ARG A 104 -6.48 18.97 6.25
C ARG A 104 -5.98 18.03 7.35
N TYR A 105 -5.20 17.01 7.00
CA TYR A 105 -4.84 15.92 7.93
C TYR A 105 -3.37 15.92 8.33
N ARG A 106 -2.56 16.81 7.79
CA ARG A 106 -1.14 16.98 8.15
C ARG A 106 -0.30 15.72 7.97
N VAL A 107 -0.61 14.93 6.96
CA VAL A 107 0.20 13.76 6.60
C VAL A 107 1.44 14.18 5.80
N ARG A 108 2.48 13.34 5.85
CA ARG A 108 3.73 13.61 5.14
C ARG A 108 3.51 13.49 3.61
N PRO A 109 4.40 14.12 2.79
CA PRO A 109 4.22 14.13 1.33
C PRO A 109 4.05 12.74 0.71
N ALA A 110 4.93 11.79 1.01
CA ALA A 110 4.84 10.44 0.45
C ALA A 110 3.55 9.73 0.87
N ASP A 111 3.15 9.88 2.12
CA ASP A 111 1.92 9.28 2.65
C ASP A 111 0.69 9.89 1.99
N ALA A 112 0.70 11.21 1.77
CA ALA A 112 -0.39 11.90 1.08
C ALA A 112 -0.54 11.42 -0.37
N LEU A 113 0.57 11.22 -1.08
CA LEU A 113 0.55 10.70 -2.44
C LEU A 113 0.03 9.27 -2.49
N GLN A 114 0.42 8.43 -1.55
CA GLN A 114 -0.09 7.06 -1.45
C GLN A 114 -1.60 7.03 -1.19
N ALA A 115 -2.07 7.78 -0.21
CA ALA A 115 -3.49 7.82 0.13
C ALA A 115 -4.32 8.45 -1.00
N ALA A 116 -3.82 9.52 -1.62
CA ALA A 116 -4.49 10.16 -2.75
C ALA A 116 -4.62 9.21 -3.94
N THR A 117 -3.58 8.44 -4.23
CA THR A 117 -3.61 7.42 -5.28
C THR A 117 -4.72 6.41 -5.00
N ALA A 118 -4.81 5.92 -3.77
CA ALA A 118 -5.86 5.00 -3.35
C ALA A 118 -7.26 5.59 -3.59
N LEU A 119 -7.48 6.82 -3.14
CA LEU A 119 -8.78 7.50 -3.28
C LEU A 119 -9.16 7.74 -4.74
N VAL A 120 -8.24 8.22 -5.56
CA VAL A 120 -8.50 8.50 -6.98
C VAL A 120 -8.86 7.21 -7.74
N HIS A 121 -8.33 6.08 -7.32
CA HIS A 121 -8.61 4.78 -7.96
C HIS A 121 -9.74 3.99 -7.27
N GLY A 122 -10.53 4.63 -6.44
CA GLY A 122 -11.74 4.05 -5.88
C GLY A 122 -11.55 3.13 -4.68
N ALA A 123 -10.39 3.17 -4.04
CA ALA A 123 -10.17 2.41 -2.81
C ALA A 123 -11.03 2.99 -1.68
N THR A 124 -11.57 2.10 -0.86
CA THR A 124 -12.34 2.45 0.34
C THR A 124 -11.56 2.20 1.62
N ALA A 125 -10.45 1.48 1.51
CA ALA A 125 -9.54 1.22 2.63
C ALA A 125 -8.09 1.38 2.18
N PHE A 126 -7.23 1.66 3.15
CA PHE A 126 -5.78 1.77 2.97
C PHE A 126 -5.10 0.88 3.99
N VAL A 127 -4.32 -0.08 3.52
CA VAL A 127 -3.59 -1.02 4.39
C VAL A 127 -2.18 -0.51 4.59
N THR A 128 -1.81 -0.31 5.84
CA THR A 128 -0.52 0.27 6.25
C THR A 128 -0.12 -0.30 7.62
N ASN A 129 1.06 0.04 8.08
CA ASN A 129 1.44 -0.20 9.48
C ASN A 129 1.89 1.10 10.18
N ASP A 130 1.59 2.23 9.60
CA ASP A 130 1.90 3.54 10.19
C ASP A 130 0.66 4.10 10.90
N ARG A 131 0.66 4.05 12.23
CA ARG A 131 -0.46 4.49 13.05
C ARG A 131 -0.81 5.97 12.87
N ARG A 132 0.15 6.79 12.41
CA ARG A 132 -0.12 8.20 12.13
C ARG A 132 -1.15 8.39 11.02
N LEU A 133 -1.30 7.40 10.13
CA LEU A 133 -2.25 7.48 9.02
C LEU A 133 -3.71 7.26 9.44
N VAL A 134 -3.97 6.90 10.69
CA VAL A 134 -5.33 6.86 11.25
C VAL A 134 -6.03 8.22 11.13
N ARG A 135 -5.28 9.31 11.01
CA ARG A 135 -5.81 10.64 10.73
C ARG A 135 -6.69 10.68 9.48
N LEU A 136 -6.49 9.76 8.54
CA LEU A 136 -7.22 9.69 7.28
C LEU A 136 -8.57 8.97 7.37
N GLU A 137 -8.92 8.40 8.53
CA GLU A 137 -10.19 7.67 8.72
C GLU A 137 -11.42 8.42 8.21
N PRO A 138 -11.55 9.76 8.33
CA PRO A 138 -12.71 10.44 7.79
C PRO A 138 -12.92 10.27 6.28
N VAL A 139 -11.88 9.95 5.52
CA VAL A 139 -11.98 9.82 4.06
C VAL A 139 -11.63 8.42 3.56
N LEU A 140 -10.95 7.60 4.38
CA LEU A 140 -10.41 6.33 3.94
C LEU A 140 -10.28 5.42 5.16
N SER A 141 -10.88 4.24 5.11
CA SER A 141 -10.75 3.29 6.22
C SER A 141 -9.29 2.83 6.33
N VAL A 142 -8.66 3.05 7.47
CA VAL A 142 -7.24 2.70 7.67
C VAL A 142 -7.15 1.37 8.38
N ILE A 143 -6.51 0.39 7.73
CA ILE A 143 -6.31 -0.95 8.26
C ILE A 143 -4.85 -1.09 8.65
N LEU A 144 -4.58 -1.17 9.96
CA LEU A 144 -3.23 -1.31 10.49
C LEU A 144 -2.89 -2.77 10.70
N LEU A 145 -1.78 -3.23 10.14
CA LEU A 145 -1.33 -4.62 10.35
C LEU A 145 -1.12 -4.94 11.83
N GLU A 146 -0.60 -3.98 12.58
CA GLU A 146 -0.34 -4.16 14.00
C GLU A 146 -1.58 -4.58 14.79
N ASP A 147 -2.75 -4.09 14.42
CA ASP A 147 -4.00 -4.39 15.11
C ASP A 147 -4.44 -5.85 14.93
N PHE A 148 -3.88 -6.57 13.95
CA PHE A 148 -4.22 -7.96 13.63
C PHE A 148 -3.08 -8.94 13.88
N SER A 149 -1.93 -8.46 14.30
CA SER A 149 -0.80 -9.33 14.62
C SER A 149 -0.93 -9.85 16.06
N ALA A 150 -0.55 -11.09 16.24
CA ALA A 150 -0.54 -11.70 17.58
C ALA A 150 0.60 -11.16 18.44
#